data_9ff10e0e23e21d29b031f4b36fcce840
#
_entry.id   9ff10e0e23e21d29b031f4b36fcce840
#
_cell.length_a   1.000
_cell.length_b   1.000
_cell.length_c   1.000
_cell.angle_alpha   90.00
_cell.angle_beta   90.00
_cell.angle_gamma   90.00
#
_symmetry.space_group_name_H-M   'P 1'
#
loop_
_entity.id
_entity.type
_entity.pdbx_description
1 polymer ?
#
loop_
_entity_poly.entity_id
_entity_poly.type
_entity_poly.pdbx_seq_one_letter_code
_entity_poly.pdbx_strand_id
1 'polypeptide(L)'
;MTVASDLSIVSKWPTIGSAQEAIAKVRALLPEIEQADTGADSNRRLDAGVVDRMRASGLFGLVMPRNLGGSELGFADLVRVATEIGSVSGSAAWIFGVLAGHSWLINLFPEQAQREVMGDPTTLIGTVFRLGGDVVEEGDGYRLTGGNGKFCSGIDYATWVIIGNAVKKADGSMEPRFFVVPKTDIEVIDDWQTMGMRATGSRSIRIDSAFIPAHRSCSLADMLAGSTPGAKHHSGAVYRMPFSNIAPFSIVGAPLGMAKGMVTRFAGELGAKLDGASPLEVAEQSATLARIAEVDAHIDAALALVISDAEMIDHAIEPDDISFLQSARIPRNWAWAVQQARHAANRIFEASGGTAIYDDQKIQQLFRDINAAAQHFAFTWDRAMTAYGRAATGLKPGEFAIPKRN
;
A
#
# COMPACT_ATOMS: atom_id res chain seq x y z
N MET A 1 1.48 30.61 -35.30
CA MET A 1 2.21 30.98 -34.08
C MET A 1 1.93 29.87 -33.07
N THR A 2 2.87 28.96 -32.96
CA THR A 2 2.82 27.82 -32.05
C THR A 2 3.19 28.34 -30.65
N VAL A 3 2.23 28.37 -29.73
CA VAL A 3 2.51 28.68 -28.32
C VAL A 3 3.28 27.49 -27.78
N ALA A 4 4.57 27.62 -27.63
CA ALA A 4 5.37 26.69 -26.84
C ALA A 4 4.89 26.84 -25.38
N SER A 5 4.19 25.84 -24.86
CA SER A 5 3.84 25.78 -23.46
C SER A 5 5.15 25.66 -22.66
N ASP A 6 5.38 26.66 -21.85
CA ASP A 6 6.52 26.75 -20.93
C ASP A 6 6.43 25.59 -19.90
N LEU A 7 7.25 24.54 -20.11
CA LEU A 7 7.29 23.32 -19.33
C LEU A 7 8.07 23.46 -18.00
N SER A 8 8.26 24.67 -17.49
CA SER A 8 9.19 24.97 -16.40
C SER A 8 8.61 25.04 -14.98
N ILE A 9 7.41 24.52 -14.72
CA ILE A 9 6.95 24.31 -13.33
C ILE A 9 6.94 22.81 -13.04
N VAL A 10 8.10 22.19 -13.10
CA VAL A 10 8.30 20.89 -12.45
C VAL A 10 8.44 21.18 -10.95
N SER A 11 7.45 20.79 -10.16
CA SER A 11 7.53 20.79 -8.72
C SER A 11 8.82 20.10 -8.28
N LYS A 12 9.56 20.72 -7.34
CA LYS A 12 10.84 20.16 -6.88
C LYS A 12 10.58 19.07 -5.83
N TRP A 13 10.02 17.94 -6.25
CA TRP A 13 9.99 16.75 -5.41
C TRP A 13 11.42 16.28 -5.14
N PRO A 14 11.76 15.91 -3.89
CA PRO A 14 13.04 15.25 -3.63
C PRO A 14 13.08 13.93 -4.39
N THR A 15 14.10 13.75 -5.23
CA THR A 15 14.26 12.53 -6.02
C THR A 15 15.28 11.59 -5.41
N ILE A 16 15.12 10.29 -5.69
CA ILE A 16 16.00 9.20 -5.29
C ILE A 16 16.54 8.55 -6.57
N GLY A 17 17.84 8.47 -6.71
CA GLY A 17 18.49 8.05 -7.95
C GLY A 17 18.57 6.54 -8.15
N SER A 18 18.45 5.74 -7.07
CA SER A 18 18.59 4.29 -7.13
C SER A 18 17.91 3.57 -5.97
N ALA A 19 17.68 2.26 -6.13
CA ALA A 19 17.21 1.37 -5.07
C ALA A 19 18.13 1.39 -3.83
N GLN A 20 19.46 1.39 -4.04
CA GLN A 20 20.43 1.45 -2.97
C GLN A 20 20.32 2.76 -2.17
N GLU A 21 20.13 3.88 -2.84
CA GLU A 21 19.90 5.17 -2.20
C GLU A 21 18.60 5.17 -1.39
N ALA A 22 17.51 4.60 -1.93
CA ALA A 22 16.24 4.47 -1.23
C ALA A 22 16.39 3.68 0.07
N ILE A 23 17.07 2.54 0.02
CA ILE A 23 17.34 1.69 1.19
C ILE A 23 18.25 2.42 2.19
N ALA A 24 19.29 3.11 1.75
CA ALA A 24 20.15 3.88 2.64
C ALA A 24 19.38 5.00 3.37
N LYS A 25 18.54 5.75 2.64
CA LYS A 25 17.70 6.82 3.22
C LYS A 25 16.70 6.27 4.23
N VAL A 26 16.01 5.18 3.92
CA VAL A 26 15.04 4.60 4.86
C VAL A 26 15.74 4.06 6.10
N ARG A 27 16.86 3.36 5.95
CA ARG A 27 17.63 2.84 7.09
C ARG A 27 18.11 3.94 8.04
N ALA A 28 18.50 5.10 7.50
CA ALA A 28 18.84 6.26 8.31
C ALA A 28 17.64 6.81 9.12
N LEU A 29 16.41 6.62 8.64
CA LEU A 29 15.19 7.05 9.30
C LEU A 29 14.60 6.01 10.28
N LEU A 30 15.02 4.73 10.21
CA LEU A 30 14.42 3.66 11.04
C LEU A 30 14.43 3.99 12.54
N PRO A 31 15.50 4.52 13.15
CA PRO A 31 15.48 4.85 14.58
C PRO A 31 14.43 5.89 14.95
N GLU A 32 14.19 6.89 14.10
CA GLU A 32 13.19 7.91 14.33
C GLU A 32 11.77 7.36 14.11
N ILE A 33 11.58 6.51 13.11
CA ILE A 33 10.32 5.82 12.85
C ILE A 33 9.96 4.93 14.04
N GLU A 34 10.92 4.18 14.56
CA GLU A 34 10.73 3.32 15.72
C GLU A 34 10.37 4.12 16.98
N GLN A 35 11.06 5.22 17.21
CA GLN A 35 10.74 6.13 18.31
C GLN A 35 9.34 6.73 18.18
N ALA A 36 8.97 7.18 16.97
CA ALA A 36 7.64 7.74 16.70
C ALA A 36 6.51 6.70 16.83
N ASP A 37 6.82 5.42 16.63
CA ASP A 37 5.86 4.33 16.82
C ASP A 37 5.55 4.07 18.30
N THR A 38 6.46 4.47 19.20
CA THR A 38 6.24 4.40 20.65
C THR A 38 5.10 5.35 21.03
N GLY A 39 3.99 4.80 21.54
CA GLY A 39 2.77 5.54 21.86
C GLY A 39 1.86 5.84 20.66
N ALA A 40 2.32 5.68 19.42
CA ALA A 40 1.50 5.90 18.23
C ALA A 40 0.27 4.97 18.17
N ASP A 41 0.40 3.75 18.68
CA ASP A 41 -0.70 2.78 18.79
C ASP A 41 -1.84 3.34 19.66
N SER A 42 -1.53 3.90 20.82
CA SER A 42 -2.49 4.54 21.72
C SER A 42 -3.07 5.83 21.15
N ASN A 43 -2.25 6.64 20.50
CA ASN A 43 -2.66 7.90 19.86
C ASN A 43 -3.44 7.67 18.55
N ARG A 44 -3.43 6.47 18.02
CA ARG A 44 -4.05 6.10 16.72
C ARG A 44 -3.57 6.99 15.57
N ARG A 45 -2.31 7.43 15.65
CA ARG A 45 -1.66 8.34 14.69
C ARG A 45 -0.15 8.27 14.86
N LEU A 46 0.59 8.27 13.76
CA LEU A 46 2.03 8.55 13.77
C LEU A 46 2.28 10.03 14.04
N ASP A 47 3.46 10.35 14.55
CA ASP A 47 3.93 11.74 14.63
C ASP A 47 4.05 12.35 13.22
N ALA A 48 3.48 13.55 13.04
CA ALA A 48 3.51 14.23 11.74
C ALA A 48 4.95 14.54 11.31
N GLY A 49 5.84 14.84 12.25
CA GLY A 49 7.23 15.15 11.96
C GLY A 49 7.98 13.99 11.31
N VAL A 50 7.69 12.73 11.69
CA VAL A 50 8.32 11.58 11.02
C VAL A 50 7.79 11.40 9.60
N VAL A 51 6.49 11.62 9.37
CA VAL A 51 5.91 11.59 8.02
C VAL A 51 6.50 12.71 7.14
N ASP A 52 6.70 13.89 7.70
CA ASP A 52 7.35 15.03 7.03
C ASP A 52 8.81 14.72 6.66
N ARG A 53 9.56 14.05 7.54
CA ARG A 53 10.93 13.61 7.21
C ARG A 53 10.96 12.54 6.12
N MET A 54 10.03 11.59 6.13
CA MET A 54 9.87 10.61 5.04
C MET A 54 9.55 11.32 3.72
N ARG A 55 8.70 12.34 3.74
CA ARG A 55 8.40 13.18 2.56
C ARG A 55 9.64 13.95 2.09
N ALA A 56 10.32 14.64 2.99
CA ALA A 56 11.53 15.42 2.69
C ALA A 56 12.67 14.55 2.14
N SER A 57 12.72 13.26 2.46
CA SER A 57 13.70 12.31 1.92
C SER A 57 13.39 11.86 0.48
N GLY A 58 12.19 12.14 -0.05
CA GLY A 58 11.75 11.73 -1.39
C GLY A 58 11.03 10.38 -1.44
N LEU A 59 10.84 9.70 -0.32
CA LEU A 59 10.29 8.34 -0.28
C LEU A 59 8.86 8.26 -0.87
N PHE A 60 8.00 9.25 -0.66
CA PHE A 60 6.64 9.22 -1.22
C PHE A 60 6.58 9.46 -2.74
N GLY A 61 7.66 9.99 -3.35
CA GLY A 61 7.80 10.12 -4.80
C GLY A 61 8.49 8.94 -5.47
N LEU A 62 8.70 7.82 -4.77
CA LEU A 62 9.53 6.70 -5.22
C LEU A 62 9.07 6.12 -6.57
N VAL A 63 7.78 5.86 -6.72
CA VAL A 63 7.15 5.28 -7.93
C VAL A 63 6.42 6.31 -8.79
N MET A 64 6.53 7.59 -8.45
CA MET A 64 5.99 8.69 -9.25
C MET A 64 6.85 8.90 -10.50
N PRO A 65 6.25 9.16 -11.68
CA PRO A 65 6.98 9.39 -12.92
C PRO A 65 7.95 10.59 -12.86
N ARG A 66 9.08 10.49 -13.55
CA ARG A 66 10.10 11.57 -13.62
C ARG A 66 9.58 12.85 -14.25
N ASN A 67 8.71 12.75 -15.25
CA ASN A 67 8.13 13.92 -15.91
C ASN A 67 7.20 14.74 -14.98
N LEU A 68 6.85 14.21 -13.80
CA LEU A 68 6.15 14.91 -12.73
C LEU A 68 7.06 15.18 -11.51
N GLY A 69 8.37 14.98 -11.66
CA GLY A 69 9.37 15.25 -10.62
C GLY A 69 9.60 14.09 -9.65
N GLY A 70 9.07 12.89 -9.92
CA GLY A 70 9.28 11.69 -9.11
C GLY A 70 10.59 10.96 -9.43
N SER A 71 10.86 9.90 -8.67
CA SER A 71 12.06 9.06 -8.81
C SER A 71 11.90 8.01 -9.92
N GLU A 72 10.67 7.58 -10.21
CA GLU A 72 10.32 6.54 -11.17
C GLU A 72 11.13 5.25 -10.95
N LEU A 73 11.30 4.87 -9.70
CA LEU A 73 11.78 3.55 -9.32
C LEU A 73 10.61 2.55 -9.40
N GLY A 74 10.94 1.26 -9.37
CA GLY A 74 9.95 0.21 -9.54
C GLY A 74 9.13 -0.12 -8.29
N PHE A 75 8.09 -0.92 -8.46
CA PHE A 75 7.31 -1.47 -7.34
C PHE A 75 8.11 -2.48 -6.51
N ALA A 76 9.10 -3.15 -7.10
CA ALA A 76 10.04 -3.97 -6.35
C ALA A 76 10.76 -3.15 -5.27
N ASP A 77 11.18 -1.93 -5.60
CA ASP A 77 11.86 -1.05 -4.65
C ASP A 77 10.89 -0.49 -3.61
N LEU A 78 9.63 -0.22 -4.00
CA LEU A 78 8.58 0.14 -3.06
C LEU A 78 8.35 -0.96 -2.01
N VAL A 79 8.28 -2.23 -2.44
CA VAL A 79 8.15 -3.39 -1.53
C VAL A 79 9.36 -3.49 -0.60
N ARG A 80 10.59 -3.36 -1.12
CA ARG A 80 11.81 -3.41 -0.31
C ARG A 80 11.83 -2.32 0.77
N VAL A 81 11.53 -1.07 0.39
CA VAL A 81 11.48 0.05 1.33
C VAL A 81 10.36 -0.14 2.37
N ALA A 82 9.16 -0.57 1.96
CA ALA A 82 8.08 -0.86 2.88
C ALA A 82 8.43 -1.99 3.86
N THR A 83 9.20 -2.99 3.41
CA THR A 83 9.70 -4.09 4.25
C THR A 83 10.69 -3.58 5.31
N GLU A 84 11.63 -2.70 4.95
CA GLU A 84 12.56 -2.10 5.91
C GLU A 84 11.79 -1.28 6.98
N ILE A 85 10.86 -0.41 6.57
CA ILE A 85 10.04 0.36 7.53
C ILE A 85 9.20 -0.58 8.41
N GLY A 86 8.62 -1.63 7.83
CA GLY A 86 7.79 -2.59 8.53
C GLY A 86 8.52 -3.33 9.65
N SER A 87 9.84 -3.48 9.54
CA SER A 87 10.65 -4.15 10.57
C SER A 87 10.64 -3.40 11.91
N VAL A 88 10.32 -2.12 11.92
CA VAL A 88 10.24 -1.27 13.12
C VAL A 88 8.82 -0.74 13.38
N SER A 89 8.02 -0.46 12.33
CA SER A 89 6.66 0.05 12.48
C SER A 89 5.75 -0.42 11.33
N GLY A 90 4.76 -1.25 11.67
CA GLY A 90 3.75 -1.71 10.72
C GLY A 90 2.88 -0.58 10.17
N SER A 91 2.45 0.33 11.04
CA SER A 91 1.62 1.47 10.65
C SER A 91 2.38 2.45 9.75
N ALA A 92 3.67 2.74 10.04
CA ALA A 92 4.49 3.60 9.18
C ALA A 92 4.71 2.97 7.80
N ALA A 93 4.99 1.65 7.74
CA ALA A 93 5.16 0.94 6.48
C ALA A 93 3.88 0.96 5.62
N TRP A 94 2.72 0.79 6.26
CA TRP A 94 1.43 0.86 5.57
C TRP A 94 1.14 2.26 5.03
N ILE A 95 1.32 3.31 5.86
CA ILE A 95 1.16 4.70 5.43
C ILE A 95 2.12 5.02 4.28
N PHE A 96 3.39 4.64 4.41
CA PHE A 96 4.37 4.83 3.35
C PHE A 96 3.90 4.17 2.06
N GLY A 97 3.60 2.88 2.09
CA GLY A 97 3.22 2.13 0.90
C GLY A 97 1.97 2.69 0.22
N VAL A 98 0.94 2.99 0.99
CA VAL A 98 -0.32 3.57 0.48
C VAL A 98 -0.07 4.93 -0.16
N LEU A 99 0.56 5.87 0.55
CA LEU A 99 0.74 7.24 0.04
C LEU A 99 1.73 7.30 -1.14
N ALA A 100 2.80 6.49 -1.12
CA ALA A 100 3.72 6.37 -2.26
C ALA A 100 3.05 5.67 -3.46
N GLY A 101 2.28 4.59 -3.23
CA GLY A 101 1.53 3.92 -4.28
C GLY A 101 0.48 4.81 -4.94
N HIS A 102 -0.12 5.73 -4.19
CA HIS A 102 -1.09 6.67 -4.75
C HIS A 102 -0.44 7.78 -5.59
N SER A 103 0.84 8.08 -5.41
CA SER A 103 1.60 8.94 -6.32
C SER A 103 1.74 8.33 -7.72
N TRP A 104 1.69 6.97 -7.83
CA TRP A 104 1.54 6.27 -9.10
C TRP A 104 0.07 6.26 -9.56
N LEU A 105 -0.89 6.00 -8.65
CA LEU A 105 -2.30 5.81 -9.01
C LEU A 105 -2.91 7.05 -9.69
N ILE A 106 -2.55 8.27 -9.25
CA ILE A 106 -3.03 9.51 -9.87
C ILE A 106 -2.57 9.65 -11.32
N ASN A 107 -1.49 8.96 -11.73
CA ASN A 107 -0.98 9.01 -13.10
C ASN A 107 -1.79 8.17 -14.09
N LEU A 108 -2.82 7.47 -13.62
CA LEU A 108 -3.84 6.86 -14.47
C LEU A 108 -4.95 7.85 -14.90
N PHE A 109 -5.06 8.99 -14.22
CA PHE A 109 -6.05 10.03 -14.51
C PHE A 109 -5.62 10.91 -15.71
N PRO A 110 -6.52 11.75 -16.25
CA PRO A 110 -6.16 12.76 -17.24
C PRO A 110 -4.97 13.63 -16.80
N GLU A 111 -4.13 14.03 -17.73
CA GLU A 111 -2.91 14.83 -17.48
C GLU A 111 -3.18 16.10 -16.66
N GLN A 112 -4.32 16.76 -16.92
CA GLN A 112 -4.71 17.96 -16.18
C GLN A 112 -4.87 17.66 -14.67
N ALA A 113 -5.48 16.53 -14.31
CA ALA A 113 -5.61 16.13 -12.90
C ALA A 113 -4.24 15.78 -12.29
N GLN A 114 -3.37 15.10 -13.05
CA GLN A 114 -2.01 14.79 -12.59
C GLN A 114 -1.25 16.07 -12.22
N ARG A 115 -1.25 17.07 -13.11
CA ARG A 115 -0.55 18.34 -12.89
C ARG A 115 -1.15 19.15 -11.75
N GLU A 116 -2.47 19.17 -11.66
CA GLU A 116 -3.19 19.88 -10.59
C GLU A 116 -2.88 19.28 -9.21
N VAL A 117 -2.94 17.96 -9.08
CA VAL A 117 -2.77 17.27 -7.82
C VAL A 117 -1.29 17.22 -7.41
N MET A 118 -0.40 16.90 -8.34
CA MET A 118 1.03 16.70 -8.06
C MET A 118 1.88 17.97 -8.24
N GLY A 119 1.27 19.09 -8.59
CA GLY A 119 1.94 20.39 -8.74
C GLY A 119 2.53 20.94 -7.43
N ASP A 120 2.02 20.50 -6.27
CA ASP A 120 2.54 20.84 -4.95
C ASP A 120 3.38 19.67 -4.39
N PRO A 121 4.70 19.85 -4.11
CA PRO A 121 5.57 18.80 -3.57
C PRO A 121 5.21 18.35 -2.15
N THR A 122 4.28 19.01 -1.50
CA THR A 122 3.75 18.57 -0.19
C THR A 122 2.55 17.64 -0.32
N THR A 123 2.05 17.43 -1.53
CA THR A 123 0.88 16.58 -1.78
C THR A 123 1.11 15.14 -1.36
N LEU A 124 0.19 14.62 -0.56
CA LEU A 124 0.01 13.20 -0.29
C LEU A 124 -1.45 12.85 -0.57
N ILE A 125 -1.69 11.65 -1.11
CA ILE A 125 -3.01 11.25 -1.61
C ILE A 125 -3.53 10.06 -0.81
N GLY A 126 -4.66 10.26 -0.11
CA GLY A 126 -5.44 9.17 0.50
C GLY A 126 -6.31 8.45 -0.52
N THR A 127 -6.88 7.30 -0.16
CA THR A 127 -7.84 6.61 -1.05
C THR A 127 -8.95 5.93 -0.26
N VAL A 128 -10.17 6.03 -0.79
CA VAL A 128 -11.34 5.23 -0.39
C VAL A 128 -11.89 4.54 -1.63
N PHE A 129 -11.61 3.26 -1.79
CA PHE A 129 -12.00 2.49 -2.99
C PHE A 129 -13.51 2.35 -3.18
N ARG A 130 -14.30 2.58 -2.15
CA ARG A 130 -15.76 2.54 -2.20
C ARG A 130 -16.34 3.60 -1.27
N LEU A 131 -16.77 4.70 -1.87
CA LEU A 131 -17.52 5.76 -1.22
C LEU A 131 -19.00 5.54 -1.47
N GLY A 132 -19.84 5.67 -0.44
CA GLY A 132 -21.31 5.72 -0.58
C GLY A 132 -21.77 7.05 -1.20
N GLY A 133 -23.08 7.26 -1.21
CA GLY A 133 -23.70 8.46 -1.80
C GLY A 133 -23.98 8.34 -3.29
N ASP A 134 -24.61 9.36 -3.83
CA ASP A 134 -25.03 9.43 -5.23
C ASP A 134 -24.08 10.31 -6.04
N VAL A 135 -23.73 9.86 -7.25
CA VAL A 135 -22.97 10.64 -8.23
C VAL A 135 -23.77 10.74 -9.52
N VAL A 136 -24.00 11.96 -9.97
CA VAL A 136 -24.68 12.26 -11.23
C VAL A 136 -23.83 13.20 -12.09
N GLU A 137 -24.04 13.17 -13.40
CA GLU A 137 -23.46 14.15 -14.32
C GLU A 137 -24.07 15.54 -14.08
N GLU A 138 -23.25 16.57 -13.99
CA GLU A 138 -23.66 17.97 -13.81
C GLU A 138 -22.70 18.90 -14.54
N GLY A 139 -23.21 19.61 -15.54
CA GLY A 139 -22.40 20.53 -16.35
C GLY A 139 -21.22 19.85 -17.02
N ASP A 140 -20.00 20.32 -16.75
CA ASP A 140 -18.74 19.78 -17.24
C ASP A 140 -18.04 18.84 -16.24
N GLY A 141 -18.84 18.21 -15.36
CA GLY A 141 -18.30 17.33 -14.33
C GLY A 141 -19.39 16.44 -13.70
N TYR A 142 -19.24 16.25 -12.41
CA TYR A 142 -20.06 15.36 -11.61
C TYR A 142 -20.45 16.02 -10.29
N ARG A 143 -21.66 15.78 -9.81
CA ARG A 143 -22.11 16.13 -8.46
C ARG A 143 -22.14 14.87 -7.61
N LEU A 144 -21.33 14.83 -6.55
CA LEU A 144 -21.41 13.84 -5.49
C LEU A 144 -22.24 14.41 -4.35
N THR A 145 -23.17 13.62 -3.79
CA THR A 145 -23.97 13.98 -2.60
C THR A 145 -24.05 12.82 -1.61
N GLY A 146 -23.97 13.13 -0.31
CA GLY A 146 -24.14 12.15 0.77
C GLY A 146 -23.07 11.06 0.81
N GLY A 147 -21.84 11.38 0.37
CA GLY A 147 -20.73 10.45 0.32
C GLY A 147 -20.24 10.06 1.73
N ASN A 148 -20.07 8.76 1.99
CA ASN A 148 -19.40 8.26 3.19
C ASN A 148 -18.57 7.01 2.84
N GLY A 149 -17.41 6.87 3.48
CA GLY A 149 -16.52 5.74 3.21
C GLY A 149 -15.54 5.51 4.35
N LYS A 150 -15.05 4.28 4.42
CA LYS A 150 -14.15 3.80 5.48
C LYS A 150 -12.76 3.50 4.91
N PHE A 151 -11.80 3.35 5.83
CA PHE A 151 -10.45 2.89 5.53
C PHE A 151 -9.60 3.87 4.71
N CYS A 152 -9.73 5.20 4.95
CA CYS A 152 -8.87 6.19 4.32
C CYS A 152 -7.51 6.26 5.04
N SER A 153 -6.62 5.31 4.73
CA SER A 153 -5.29 5.24 5.35
C SER A 153 -4.47 6.49 5.04
N GLY A 154 -3.81 7.04 6.07
CA GLY A 154 -2.96 8.21 5.92
C GLY A 154 -3.72 9.53 5.68
N ILE A 155 -5.05 9.56 5.89
CA ILE A 155 -5.87 10.78 5.68
C ILE A 155 -5.41 11.97 6.54
N ASP A 156 -4.80 11.72 7.69
CA ASP A 156 -4.26 12.77 8.54
C ASP A 156 -3.21 13.63 7.81
N TYR A 157 -2.45 13.03 6.90
CA TYR A 157 -1.33 13.62 6.17
C TYR A 157 -1.67 13.96 4.71
N ALA A 158 -2.76 13.42 4.18
CA ALA A 158 -3.19 13.63 2.80
C ALA A 158 -3.73 15.05 2.60
N THR A 159 -3.52 15.59 1.40
CA THR A 159 -4.12 16.85 0.93
C THR A 159 -5.19 16.60 -0.14
N TRP A 160 -5.15 15.44 -0.78
CA TRP A 160 -6.10 14.96 -1.77
C TRP A 160 -6.56 13.54 -1.45
N VAL A 161 -7.72 13.14 -1.93
CA VAL A 161 -8.23 11.77 -1.76
C VAL A 161 -8.80 11.26 -3.09
N ILE A 162 -8.38 10.07 -3.48
CA ILE A 162 -8.99 9.32 -4.59
C ILE A 162 -10.15 8.51 -4.00
N ILE A 163 -11.34 8.66 -4.56
CA ILE A 163 -12.57 7.99 -4.13
C ILE A 163 -13.17 7.17 -5.26
N GLY A 164 -13.60 5.95 -4.97
CA GLY A 164 -14.34 5.10 -5.91
C GLY A 164 -15.85 5.22 -5.67
N ASN A 165 -16.61 5.49 -6.73
CA ASN A 165 -18.09 5.50 -6.71
C ASN A 165 -18.62 5.10 -8.10
N ALA A 166 -19.94 5.07 -8.29
CA ALA A 166 -20.56 4.83 -9.58
C ALA A 166 -21.45 6.01 -9.98
N VAL A 167 -21.28 6.47 -11.22
CA VAL A 167 -22.11 7.52 -11.81
C VAL A 167 -23.42 6.92 -12.28
N LYS A 168 -24.53 7.48 -11.82
CA LYS A 168 -25.84 7.15 -12.33
C LYS A 168 -26.09 7.89 -13.65
N LYS A 169 -26.20 7.14 -14.74
CA LYS A 169 -26.46 7.65 -16.09
C LYS A 169 -27.95 7.95 -16.30
N ALA A 170 -28.24 8.74 -17.34
CA ALA A 170 -29.63 9.09 -17.70
C ALA A 170 -30.49 7.87 -18.05
N ASP A 171 -29.90 6.80 -18.57
CA ASP A 171 -30.56 5.52 -18.87
C ASP A 171 -30.77 4.61 -17.64
N GLY A 172 -30.34 5.07 -16.45
CA GLY A 172 -30.39 4.33 -15.19
C GLY A 172 -29.24 3.36 -14.97
N SER A 173 -28.33 3.20 -15.91
CA SER A 173 -27.13 2.38 -15.72
C SER A 173 -26.16 3.04 -14.74
N MET A 174 -25.27 2.22 -14.13
CA MET A 174 -24.25 2.67 -13.18
C MET A 174 -22.88 2.48 -13.81
N GLU A 175 -22.12 3.57 -13.93
CA GLU A 175 -20.74 3.55 -14.42
C GLU A 175 -19.75 3.71 -13.26
N PRO A 176 -19.02 2.64 -12.85
CA PRO A 176 -18.01 2.75 -11.82
C PRO A 176 -16.83 3.63 -12.28
N ARG A 177 -16.46 4.59 -11.44
CA ARG A 177 -15.35 5.53 -11.69
C ARG A 177 -14.57 5.81 -10.42
N PHE A 178 -13.32 6.23 -10.60
CA PHE A 178 -12.57 6.91 -9.56
C PHE A 178 -12.57 8.41 -9.79
N PHE A 179 -12.57 9.15 -8.69
CA PHE A 179 -12.52 10.61 -8.66
C PHE A 179 -11.41 11.05 -7.74
N VAL A 180 -10.79 12.21 -7.99
CA VAL A 180 -9.88 12.82 -7.04
C VAL A 180 -10.46 14.14 -6.55
N VAL A 181 -10.52 14.28 -5.22
CA VAL A 181 -11.12 15.44 -4.53
C VAL A 181 -10.13 16.04 -3.53
N PRO A 182 -10.10 17.36 -3.34
CA PRO A 182 -9.27 17.99 -2.32
C PRO A 182 -9.79 17.64 -0.91
N LYS A 183 -8.88 17.52 0.05
CA LYS A 183 -9.25 17.23 1.46
C LYS A 183 -10.16 18.31 2.06
N THR A 184 -10.14 19.53 1.54
CA THR A 184 -11.02 20.63 1.98
C THR A 184 -12.50 20.34 1.82
N ASP A 185 -12.86 19.43 0.90
CA ASP A 185 -14.25 19.02 0.64
C ASP A 185 -14.66 17.81 1.51
N ILE A 186 -13.80 17.39 2.43
CA ILE A 186 -13.93 16.13 3.17
C ILE A 186 -13.97 16.42 4.67
N GLU A 187 -14.96 15.86 5.35
CA GLU A 187 -14.95 15.71 6.80
C GLU A 187 -14.31 14.36 7.18
N VAL A 188 -13.34 14.40 8.08
CA VAL A 188 -12.66 13.21 8.61
C VAL A 188 -13.35 12.80 9.91
N ILE A 189 -13.81 11.55 9.99
CA ILE A 189 -14.50 11.00 11.16
C ILE A 189 -13.51 10.17 11.98
N ASP A 190 -13.29 10.54 13.25
CA ASP A 190 -12.35 9.83 14.15
C ASP A 190 -12.95 8.54 14.73
N ASP A 191 -13.14 7.55 13.88
CA ASP A 191 -13.75 6.25 14.22
C ASP A 191 -12.77 5.07 14.11
N TRP A 192 -11.47 5.30 13.86
CA TRP A 192 -10.48 4.23 13.66
C TRP A 192 -10.06 3.60 15.00
N GLN A 193 -10.92 2.73 15.54
CA GLN A 193 -10.69 1.97 16.77
C GLN A 193 -10.61 0.47 16.42
N THR A 194 -9.40 -0.04 16.28
CA THR A 194 -9.12 -1.37 15.72
C THR A 194 -8.18 -2.17 16.63
N MET A 195 -8.11 -3.48 16.41
CA MET A 195 -7.21 -4.35 17.15
C MET A 195 -5.74 -4.13 16.84
N GLY A 196 -5.41 -3.71 15.62
CA GLY A 196 -4.06 -3.47 15.13
C GLY A 196 -4.07 -2.45 13.99
N MET A 197 -2.88 -2.09 13.49
CA MET A 197 -2.70 -1.02 12.50
C MET A 197 -3.31 0.32 12.95
N ARG A 198 -3.34 0.55 14.26
CA ARG A 198 -4.06 1.67 14.88
C ARG A 198 -3.45 3.01 14.48
N ALA A 199 -2.13 3.10 14.44
CA ALA A 199 -1.43 4.32 14.10
C ALA A 199 -1.51 4.71 12.61
N THR A 200 -2.11 3.88 11.74
CA THR A 200 -2.39 4.25 10.35
C THR A 200 -3.44 5.36 10.24
N GLY A 201 -4.25 5.56 11.28
CA GLY A 201 -5.32 6.56 11.24
C GLY A 201 -6.26 6.38 10.05
N SER A 202 -6.57 5.11 9.68
CA SER A 202 -7.38 4.80 8.48
C SER A 202 -8.85 5.15 8.69
N ARG A 203 -9.10 6.41 9.03
CA ARG A 203 -10.40 6.96 9.43
C ARG A 203 -11.42 6.92 8.31
N SER A 204 -12.69 6.99 8.70
CA SER A 204 -13.79 7.24 7.77
C SER A 204 -13.80 8.68 7.29
N ILE A 205 -14.36 8.89 6.10
CA ILE A 205 -14.57 10.22 5.51
C ILE A 205 -16.03 10.42 5.15
N ARG A 206 -16.46 11.69 5.18
CA ARG A 206 -17.77 12.13 4.72
C ARG A 206 -17.62 13.31 3.75
N ILE A 207 -18.47 13.32 2.71
CA ILE A 207 -18.59 14.41 1.75
C ILE A 207 -20.08 14.71 1.61
N ASP A 208 -20.54 15.82 2.14
CA ASP A 208 -21.95 16.17 2.07
C ASP A 208 -22.38 16.51 0.64
N SER A 209 -21.57 17.34 -0.04
CA SER A 209 -21.74 17.65 -1.46
C SER A 209 -20.42 18.18 -2.04
N ALA A 210 -20.02 17.66 -3.21
CA ALA A 210 -18.86 18.16 -3.95
C ALA A 210 -19.15 18.18 -5.46
N PHE A 211 -18.72 19.25 -6.13
CA PHE A 211 -18.62 19.26 -7.58
C PHE A 211 -17.23 18.79 -8.00
N ILE A 212 -17.17 17.81 -8.89
CA ILE A 212 -15.93 17.20 -9.34
C ILE A 212 -15.81 17.43 -10.85
N PRO A 213 -14.88 18.30 -11.32
CA PRO A 213 -14.65 18.50 -12.74
C PRO A 213 -14.33 17.19 -13.48
N ALA A 214 -14.77 17.04 -14.72
CA ALA A 214 -14.65 15.80 -15.49
C ALA A 214 -13.20 15.28 -15.57
N HIS A 215 -12.20 16.19 -15.68
CA HIS A 215 -10.79 15.80 -15.74
C HIS A 215 -10.26 15.15 -14.45
N ARG A 216 -10.94 15.33 -13.31
CA ARG A 216 -10.61 14.68 -12.03
C ARG A 216 -11.27 13.30 -11.89
N SER A 217 -11.65 12.65 -12.99
CA SER A 217 -12.24 11.31 -12.96
C SER A 217 -11.56 10.35 -13.93
N CYS A 218 -11.58 9.06 -13.59
CA CYS A 218 -11.10 7.98 -14.42
C CYS A 218 -12.05 6.78 -14.34
N SER A 219 -12.40 6.17 -15.48
CA SER A 219 -13.27 5.00 -15.55
C SER A 219 -12.61 3.78 -14.91
N LEU A 220 -13.33 3.05 -14.06
CA LEU A 220 -12.85 1.78 -13.51
C LEU A 220 -12.65 0.74 -14.62
N ALA A 221 -13.50 0.75 -15.67
CA ALA A 221 -13.32 -0.15 -16.81
C ALA A 221 -11.99 0.10 -17.51
N ASP A 222 -11.62 1.37 -17.75
CA ASP A 222 -10.33 1.72 -18.34
C ASP A 222 -9.15 1.34 -17.44
N MET A 223 -9.27 1.53 -16.12
CA MET A 223 -8.25 1.11 -15.16
C MET A 223 -8.05 -0.41 -15.14
N LEU A 224 -9.11 -1.19 -15.29
CA LEU A 224 -9.02 -2.64 -15.36
C LEU A 224 -8.54 -3.14 -16.72
N ALA A 225 -8.76 -2.36 -17.79
CA ALA A 225 -8.28 -2.68 -19.13
C ALA A 225 -6.86 -2.16 -19.42
N GLY A 226 -6.29 -1.31 -18.52
CA GLY A 226 -5.00 -0.65 -18.77
C GLY A 226 -5.04 0.41 -19.87
N SER A 227 -6.22 0.94 -20.19
CA SER A 227 -6.46 1.92 -21.27
C SER A 227 -6.81 3.32 -20.77
N THR A 228 -6.32 3.68 -19.60
CA THR A 228 -6.62 4.95 -18.94
C THR A 228 -6.09 6.17 -19.73
N PRO A 229 -6.69 7.36 -19.53
CA PRO A 229 -6.18 8.58 -20.15
C PRO A 229 -4.70 8.84 -19.83
N GLY A 230 -4.29 8.58 -18.59
CA GLY A 230 -2.91 8.76 -18.12
C GLY A 230 -1.91 7.81 -18.75
N ALA A 231 -2.31 6.59 -19.09
CA ALA A 231 -1.44 5.58 -19.70
C ALA A 231 -0.77 6.06 -21.00
N LYS A 232 -1.35 7.05 -21.68
CA LYS A 232 -0.80 7.62 -22.94
C LYS A 232 0.40 8.54 -22.71
N HIS A 233 0.62 8.99 -21.49
CA HIS A 233 1.65 9.97 -21.14
C HIS A 233 2.87 9.34 -20.47
N HIS A 234 2.85 8.02 -20.20
CA HIS A 234 3.89 7.28 -19.50
C HIS A 234 4.34 6.06 -20.29
N SER A 235 5.65 5.79 -20.34
CA SER A 235 6.23 4.73 -21.17
C SER A 235 6.20 3.34 -20.53
N GLY A 236 6.18 3.24 -19.20
CA GLY A 236 6.21 1.95 -18.50
C GLY A 236 4.97 1.11 -18.70
N ALA A 237 5.10 -0.23 -18.82
CA ALA A 237 3.97 -1.15 -18.88
C ALA A 237 3.05 -1.06 -17.66
N VAL A 238 3.61 -0.70 -16.50
CA VAL A 238 2.91 -0.50 -15.23
C VAL A 238 1.71 0.45 -15.31
N TYR A 239 1.72 1.41 -16.26
CA TYR A 239 0.61 2.34 -16.48
C TYR A 239 -0.46 1.79 -17.43
N ARG A 240 -0.16 0.71 -18.16
CA ARG A 240 -1.05 0.06 -19.14
C ARG A 240 -1.54 -1.32 -18.71
N MET A 241 -1.21 -1.73 -17.50
CA MET A 241 -1.69 -2.97 -16.89
C MET A 241 -2.95 -2.73 -16.05
N PRO A 242 -3.76 -3.77 -15.79
CA PRO A 242 -4.86 -3.67 -14.83
C PRO A 242 -4.35 -3.16 -13.47
N PHE A 243 -4.90 -2.04 -12.99
CA PHE A 243 -4.45 -1.44 -11.74
C PHE A 243 -4.54 -2.41 -10.54
N SER A 244 -5.49 -3.35 -10.60
CA SER A 244 -5.67 -4.40 -9.58
C SER A 244 -4.48 -5.35 -9.46
N ASN A 245 -3.63 -5.43 -10.48
CA ASN A 245 -2.43 -6.26 -10.49
C ASN A 245 -1.18 -5.48 -10.01
N ILE A 246 -1.30 -4.17 -9.85
CA ILE A 246 -0.20 -3.27 -9.49
C ILE A 246 -0.39 -2.71 -8.07
N ALA A 247 -1.55 -2.13 -7.80
CA ALA A 247 -1.80 -1.38 -6.56
C ALA A 247 -1.45 -2.14 -5.27
N PRO A 248 -1.72 -3.47 -5.10
CA PRO A 248 -1.39 -4.15 -3.86
C PRO A 248 0.10 -4.34 -3.58
N PHE A 249 1.02 -4.11 -4.55
CA PHE A 249 2.45 -4.04 -4.24
C PHE A 249 2.77 -2.91 -3.26
N SER A 250 1.95 -1.87 -3.22
CA SER A 250 2.09 -0.77 -2.27
C SER A 250 1.90 -1.18 -0.80
N ILE A 251 1.20 -2.28 -0.54
CA ILE A 251 0.84 -2.67 0.83
C ILE A 251 1.40 -4.02 1.28
N VAL A 252 1.86 -4.89 0.36
CA VAL A 252 2.31 -6.24 0.71
C VAL A 252 3.65 -6.25 1.47
N GLY A 253 4.49 -5.25 1.27
CA GLY A 253 5.77 -5.13 1.98
C GLY A 253 5.61 -4.91 3.49
N ALA A 254 4.55 -4.22 3.92
CA ALA A 254 4.32 -3.90 5.32
C ALA A 254 4.15 -5.17 6.20
N PRO A 255 3.24 -6.12 5.94
CA PRO A 255 3.12 -7.34 6.76
C PRO A 255 4.37 -8.23 6.71
N LEU A 256 5.10 -8.27 5.60
CA LEU A 256 6.36 -9.02 5.49
C LEU A 256 7.46 -8.38 6.32
N GLY A 257 7.57 -7.05 6.28
CA GLY A 257 8.50 -6.30 7.13
C GLY A 257 8.21 -6.47 8.62
N MET A 258 6.94 -6.38 9.02
CA MET A 258 6.51 -6.63 10.41
C MET A 258 6.92 -8.03 10.88
N ALA A 259 6.71 -9.06 10.06
CA ALA A 259 7.09 -10.43 10.40
C ALA A 259 8.62 -10.55 10.56
N LYS A 260 9.40 -9.95 9.65
CA LYS A 260 10.87 -9.90 9.76
C LYS A 260 11.32 -9.19 11.03
N GLY A 261 10.74 -8.03 11.35
CA GLY A 261 11.03 -7.28 12.58
C GLY A 261 10.71 -8.09 13.84
N MET A 262 9.60 -8.82 13.83
CA MET A 262 9.20 -9.69 14.95
C MET A 262 10.20 -10.84 15.17
N VAL A 263 10.64 -11.51 14.10
CA VAL A 263 11.66 -12.58 14.17
C VAL A 263 12.99 -12.02 14.67
N THR A 264 13.45 -10.90 14.11
CA THR A 264 14.74 -10.27 14.49
C THR A 264 14.76 -9.88 15.97
N ARG A 265 13.67 -9.29 16.49
CA ARG A 265 13.56 -8.93 17.92
C ARG A 265 13.57 -10.15 18.81
N PHE A 266 12.76 -11.15 18.50
CA PHE A 266 12.69 -12.37 19.27
C PHE A 266 14.05 -13.11 19.30
N ALA A 267 14.73 -13.20 18.15
CA ALA A 267 16.06 -13.80 18.07
C ALA A 267 17.11 -13.02 18.89
N GLY A 268 17.04 -11.68 18.85
CA GLY A 268 17.93 -10.83 19.67
C GLY A 268 17.71 -11.00 21.17
N GLU A 269 16.43 -11.04 21.62
CA GLU A 269 16.05 -11.26 23.01
C GLU A 269 16.49 -12.66 23.49
N LEU A 270 16.27 -13.70 22.68
CA LEU A 270 16.74 -15.05 22.99
C LEU A 270 18.27 -15.13 23.05
N GLY A 271 18.95 -14.50 22.06
CA GLY A 271 20.42 -14.44 22.04
C GLY A 271 20.99 -13.79 23.29
N ALA A 272 20.39 -12.68 23.74
CA ALA A 272 20.79 -12.02 24.98
C ALA A 272 20.58 -12.89 26.24
N LYS A 273 19.52 -13.71 26.27
CA LYS A 273 19.29 -14.69 27.37
C LYS A 273 20.29 -15.84 27.37
N LEU A 274 20.79 -16.21 26.18
CA LEU A 274 21.73 -17.33 26.03
C LEU A 274 23.21 -16.88 26.08
N ASP A 275 23.45 -15.58 26.21
CA ASP A 275 24.80 -15.07 26.38
C ASP A 275 25.43 -15.60 27.69
N GLY A 276 26.53 -16.32 27.56
CA GLY A 276 27.20 -17.01 28.67
C GLY A 276 26.48 -18.30 29.17
N ALA A 277 25.43 -18.75 28.51
CA ALA A 277 24.74 -20.01 28.88
C ALA A 277 25.62 -21.24 28.61
N SER A 278 25.43 -22.29 29.40
CA SER A 278 26.08 -23.59 29.21
C SER A 278 25.57 -24.29 27.94
N PRO A 279 26.35 -25.24 27.36
CA PRO A 279 25.88 -26.05 26.24
C PRO A 279 24.55 -26.78 26.47
N LEU A 280 24.25 -27.16 27.70
CA LEU A 280 23.02 -27.84 28.09
C LEU A 280 21.84 -26.87 27.99
N GLU A 281 21.95 -25.65 28.54
CA GLU A 281 20.92 -24.61 28.47
C GLU A 281 20.66 -24.20 27.02
N VAL A 282 21.67 -24.09 26.17
CA VAL A 282 21.49 -23.85 24.73
C VAL A 282 20.79 -25.02 24.08
N ALA A 283 21.13 -26.27 24.42
CA ALA A 283 20.49 -27.46 23.85
C ALA A 283 19.01 -27.56 24.22
N GLU A 284 18.60 -27.08 25.40
CA GLU A 284 17.21 -27.00 25.82
C GLU A 284 16.37 -26.03 24.95
N GLN A 285 17.02 -25.08 24.27
CA GLN A 285 16.38 -24.14 23.35
C GLN A 285 16.34 -24.61 21.88
N SER A 286 16.79 -25.83 21.58
CA SER A 286 16.91 -26.33 20.20
C SER A 286 15.60 -26.21 19.40
N ALA A 287 14.44 -26.47 20.01
CA ALA A 287 13.14 -26.33 19.37
C ALA A 287 12.81 -24.86 19.05
N THR A 288 13.18 -23.93 19.93
CA THR A 288 12.98 -22.48 19.74
C THR A 288 13.91 -21.95 18.65
N LEU A 289 15.17 -22.38 18.64
CA LEU A 289 16.13 -22.03 17.58
C LEU A 289 15.69 -22.55 16.20
N ALA A 290 15.21 -23.80 16.14
CA ALA A 290 14.67 -24.36 14.89
C ALA A 290 13.42 -23.60 14.41
N ARG A 291 12.56 -23.14 15.32
CA ARG A 291 11.39 -22.32 15.01
C ARG A 291 11.76 -20.97 14.38
N ILE A 292 12.81 -20.30 14.90
CA ILE A 292 13.33 -19.06 14.31
C ILE A 292 13.77 -19.30 12.87
N ALA A 293 14.55 -20.35 12.62
CA ALA A 293 15.03 -20.68 11.27
C ALA A 293 13.89 -21.02 10.31
N GLU A 294 12.88 -21.77 10.77
CA GLU A 294 11.69 -22.11 10.00
C GLU A 294 10.96 -20.85 9.51
N VAL A 295 10.61 -19.94 10.44
CA VAL A 295 9.81 -18.77 10.10
C VAL A 295 10.59 -17.74 9.28
N ASP A 296 11.90 -17.60 9.51
CA ASP A 296 12.77 -16.73 8.73
C ASP A 296 12.84 -17.19 7.27
N ALA A 297 13.02 -18.50 7.04
CA ALA A 297 12.97 -19.09 5.69
C ALA A 297 11.61 -18.86 4.99
N HIS A 298 10.49 -18.95 5.71
CA HIS A 298 9.17 -18.65 5.17
C HIS A 298 9.04 -17.18 4.73
N ILE A 299 9.57 -16.24 5.52
CA ILE A 299 9.54 -14.80 5.20
C ILE A 299 10.45 -14.50 4.01
N ASP A 300 11.66 -15.05 3.97
CA ASP A 300 12.60 -14.85 2.87
C ASP A 300 12.02 -15.39 1.55
N ALA A 301 11.42 -16.59 1.56
CA ALA A 301 10.75 -17.14 0.40
C ALA A 301 9.56 -16.27 -0.06
N ALA A 302 8.78 -15.74 0.88
CA ALA A 302 7.65 -14.87 0.58
C ALA A 302 8.11 -13.53 -0.03
N LEU A 303 9.16 -12.93 0.51
CA LEU A 303 9.77 -11.70 -0.02
C LEU A 303 10.35 -11.93 -1.42
N ALA A 304 11.11 -12.99 -1.62
CA ALA A 304 11.69 -13.34 -2.92
C ALA A 304 10.61 -13.48 -3.98
N LEU A 305 9.50 -14.16 -3.65
CA LEU A 305 8.37 -14.39 -4.56
C LEU A 305 7.68 -13.08 -4.95
N VAL A 306 7.38 -12.21 -3.98
CA VAL A 306 6.71 -10.92 -4.22
C VAL A 306 7.61 -9.97 -4.99
N ILE A 307 8.89 -9.88 -4.63
CA ILE A 307 9.87 -9.04 -5.32
C ILE A 307 10.06 -9.50 -6.76
N SER A 308 10.17 -10.82 -7.01
CA SER A 308 10.28 -11.36 -8.38
C SER A 308 9.07 -11.02 -9.25
N ASP A 309 7.85 -11.03 -8.70
CA ASP A 309 6.66 -10.61 -9.44
C ASP A 309 6.67 -9.09 -9.71
N ALA A 310 7.11 -8.28 -8.75
CA ALA A 310 7.23 -6.84 -8.92
C ALA A 310 8.30 -6.49 -9.97
N GLU A 311 9.49 -7.11 -9.91
CA GLU A 311 10.55 -6.93 -10.91
C GLU A 311 10.09 -7.33 -12.32
N MET A 312 9.34 -8.42 -12.45
CA MET A 312 8.76 -8.83 -13.72
C MET A 312 7.86 -7.73 -14.32
N ILE A 313 7.06 -7.06 -13.49
CA ILE A 313 6.21 -5.94 -13.91
C ILE A 313 7.05 -4.70 -14.23
N ASP A 314 8.01 -4.37 -13.37
CA ASP A 314 8.86 -3.19 -13.53
C ASP A 314 9.70 -3.23 -14.83
N HIS A 315 10.12 -4.44 -15.25
CA HIS A 315 10.90 -4.66 -16.46
C HIS A 315 10.05 -4.84 -17.74
N ALA A 316 8.75 -5.07 -17.62
CA ALA A 316 7.88 -5.21 -18.78
C ALA A 316 7.81 -3.89 -19.56
N ILE A 317 7.98 -3.95 -20.89
CA ILE A 317 7.84 -2.80 -21.79
C ILE A 317 6.39 -2.68 -22.24
N GLU A 318 5.79 -3.80 -22.63
CA GLU A 318 4.38 -3.88 -23.03
C GLU A 318 3.60 -4.81 -22.10
N PRO A 319 2.28 -4.60 -21.90
CA PRO A 319 1.47 -5.47 -21.08
C PRO A 319 1.52 -6.95 -21.52
N ASP A 320 1.67 -7.21 -22.81
CA ASP A 320 1.73 -8.55 -23.38
C ASP A 320 3.04 -9.30 -23.09
N ASP A 321 4.07 -8.62 -22.55
CA ASP A 321 5.28 -9.26 -22.03
C ASP A 321 4.96 -10.14 -20.81
N ILE A 322 3.79 -9.93 -20.20
CA ILE A 322 3.30 -10.70 -19.04
C ILE A 322 2.15 -11.60 -19.48
N SER A 323 2.40 -12.88 -19.51
CA SER A 323 1.37 -13.85 -19.88
C SER A 323 0.18 -13.82 -18.90
N PHE A 324 -0.99 -14.26 -19.40
CA PHE A 324 -2.19 -14.36 -18.60
C PHE A 324 -1.99 -15.17 -17.29
N LEU A 325 -1.23 -16.26 -17.34
CA LEU A 325 -0.94 -17.08 -16.16
C LEU A 325 -0.03 -16.35 -15.16
N GLN A 326 0.96 -15.59 -15.65
CA GLN A 326 1.80 -14.75 -14.80
C GLN A 326 0.97 -13.65 -14.13
N SER A 327 0.09 -12.97 -14.86
CA SER A 327 -0.82 -11.98 -14.32
C SER A 327 -1.74 -12.57 -13.23
N ALA A 328 -2.30 -13.76 -13.45
CA ALA A 328 -3.13 -14.45 -12.46
C ALA A 328 -2.34 -14.94 -11.23
N ARG A 329 -1.03 -15.17 -11.39
CA ARG A 329 -0.13 -15.60 -10.31
C ARG A 329 0.09 -14.50 -9.26
N ILE A 330 0.12 -13.26 -9.66
CA ILE A 330 0.48 -12.12 -8.81
C ILE A 330 -0.44 -12.01 -7.58
N PRO A 331 -1.78 -11.92 -7.69
CA PRO A 331 -2.67 -11.90 -6.52
C PRO A 331 -2.55 -13.14 -5.62
N ARG A 332 -2.31 -14.32 -6.22
CA ARG A 332 -2.05 -15.55 -5.47
C ARG A 332 -0.81 -15.40 -4.58
N ASN A 333 0.26 -14.85 -5.14
CA ASN A 333 1.53 -14.70 -4.43
C ASN A 333 1.42 -13.69 -3.28
N TRP A 334 0.69 -12.58 -3.45
CA TRP A 334 0.41 -11.67 -2.33
C TRP A 334 -0.36 -12.35 -1.20
N ALA A 335 -1.44 -13.06 -1.52
CA ALA A 335 -2.24 -13.76 -0.52
C ALA A 335 -1.42 -14.81 0.20
N TRP A 336 -0.60 -15.60 -0.53
CA TRP A 336 0.29 -16.59 0.06
C TRP A 336 1.36 -15.94 0.95
N ALA A 337 2.02 -14.88 0.49
CA ALA A 337 3.07 -14.19 1.23
C ALA A 337 2.56 -13.61 2.56
N VAL A 338 1.38 -12.99 2.55
CA VAL A 338 0.76 -12.47 3.79
C VAL A 338 0.37 -13.59 4.75
N GLN A 339 -0.02 -14.78 4.24
CA GLN A 339 -0.24 -15.94 5.13
C GLN A 339 1.08 -16.43 5.74
N GLN A 340 2.23 -16.33 5.03
CA GLN A 340 3.53 -16.66 5.63
C GLN A 340 3.88 -15.66 6.75
N ALA A 341 3.61 -14.35 6.55
CA ALA A 341 3.78 -13.36 7.62
C ALA A 341 2.92 -13.67 8.85
N ARG A 342 1.65 -14.06 8.66
CA ARG A 342 0.77 -14.50 9.75
C ARG A 342 1.28 -15.78 10.43
N HIS A 343 1.75 -16.73 9.65
CA HIS A 343 2.33 -17.96 10.19
C HIS A 343 3.52 -17.64 11.09
N ALA A 344 4.47 -16.83 10.61
CA ALA A 344 5.62 -16.39 11.38
C ALA A 344 5.20 -15.67 12.67
N ALA A 345 4.24 -14.74 12.58
CA ALA A 345 3.74 -14.00 13.73
C ALA A 345 3.16 -14.93 14.82
N ASN A 346 2.34 -15.91 14.43
CA ASN A 346 1.79 -16.87 15.39
C ASN A 346 2.90 -17.72 16.02
N ARG A 347 3.83 -18.24 15.23
CA ARG A 347 4.92 -19.10 15.71
C ARG A 347 5.86 -18.39 16.69
N ILE A 348 6.17 -17.11 16.41
CA ILE A 348 7.02 -16.30 17.30
C ILE A 348 6.25 -15.88 18.56
N PHE A 349 4.98 -15.47 18.43
CA PHE A 349 4.18 -15.06 19.56
C PHE A 349 3.99 -16.21 20.56
N GLU A 350 3.73 -17.44 20.09
CA GLU A 350 3.68 -18.65 20.92
C GLU A 350 4.99 -18.88 21.69
N ALA A 351 6.14 -18.56 21.09
CA ALA A 351 7.45 -18.77 21.71
C ALA A 351 7.84 -17.64 22.69
N SER A 352 7.19 -16.48 22.59
CA SER A 352 7.55 -15.28 23.38
C SER A 352 7.11 -15.34 24.84
N GLY A 353 6.25 -16.30 25.20
CA GLY A 353 5.80 -16.51 26.58
C GLY A 353 4.82 -15.45 27.09
N GLY A 354 4.49 -15.52 28.40
CA GLY A 354 3.42 -14.72 28.98
C GLY A 354 3.68 -13.20 29.05
N THR A 355 4.92 -12.77 29.11
CA THR A 355 5.28 -11.34 29.09
C THR A 355 4.98 -10.65 27.78
N ALA A 356 4.92 -11.38 26.69
CA ALA A 356 4.66 -10.81 25.37
C ALA A 356 3.25 -10.20 25.20
N ILE A 357 2.32 -10.46 26.12
CA ILE A 357 0.94 -9.95 26.04
C ILE A 357 0.77 -8.52 26.57
N TYR A 358 1.77 -7.95 27.27
CA TYR A 358 1.67 -6.60 27.81
C TYR A 358 1.71 -5.55 26.71
N ASP A 359 0.98 -4.43 26.90
CA ASP A 359 0.80 -3.38 25.89
C ASP A 359 2.09 -2.67 25.49
N ASP A 360 3.10 -2.65 26.37
CA ASP A 360 4.44 -2.09 26.11
C ASP A 360 5.35 -3.02 25.28
N GLN A 361 4.90 -4.26 25.03
CA GLN A 361 5.70 -5.23 24.28
C GLN A 361 5.50 -5.10 22.77
N LYS A 362 6.59 -4.82 22.04
CA LYS A 362 6.56 -4.63 20.59
C LYS A 362 6.10 -5.88 19.84
N ILE A 363 6.42 -7.06 20.34
CA ILE A 363 6.05 -8.34 19.71
C ILE A 363 4.51 -8.47 19.60
N GLN A 364 3.74 -8.16 20.66
CA GLN A 364 2.27 -8.22 20.59
C GLN A 364 1.69 -7.15 19.66
N GLN A 365 2.30 -5.97 19.61
CA GLN A 365 1.85 -4.94 18.68
C GLN A 365 2.02 -5.41 17.24
N LEU A 366 3.21 -5.92 16.86
CA LEU A 366 3.46 -6.46 15.53
C LEU A 366 2.54 -7.66 15.20
N PHE A 367 2.29 -8.54 16.18
CA PHE A 367 1.34 -9.64 16.04
C PHE A 367 -0.08 -9.15 15.68
N ARG A 368 -0.59 -8.15 16.39
CA ARG A 368 -1.91 -7.55 16.12
C ARG A 368 -1.93 -6.86 14.75
N ASP A 369 -0.88 -6.11 14.44
CA ASP A 369 -0.75 -5.35 13.20
C ASP A 369 -0.71 -6.26 11.97
N ILE A 370 0.07 -7.35 12.00
CA ILE A 370 0.10 -8.34 10.91
C ILE A 370 -1.28 -8.96 10.69
N ASN A 371 -1.96 -9.36 11.78
CA ASN A 371 -3.28 -9.96 11.67
C ASN A 371 -4.34 -8.97 11.17
N ALA A 372 -4.24 -7.69 11.52
CA ALA A 372 -5.11 -6.63 11.02
C ALA A 372 -4.83 -6.32 9.52
N ALA A 373 -3.57 -6.15 9.14
CA ALA A 373 -3.17 -5.90 7.75
C ALA A 373 -3.60 -7.03 6.81
N ALA A 374 -3.52 -8.27 7.27
CA ALA A 374 -3.93 -9.46 6.51
C ALA A 374 -5.43 -9.52 6.18
N GLN A 375 -6.27 -8.69 6.81
CA GLN A 375 -7.70 -8.60 6.49
C GLN A 375 -7.98 -7.72 5.26
N HIS A 376 -6.97 -7.08 4.68
CA HIS A 376 -7.19 -6.30 3.47
C HIS A 376 -7.68 -7.18 2.33
N PHE A 377 -8.68 -6.70 1.56
CA PHE A 377 -9.37 -7.49 0.53
C PHE A 377 -8.44 -8.04 -0.57
N ALA A 378 -7.32 -7.36 -0.85
CA ALA A 378 -6.31 -7.82 -1.82
C ALA A 378 -5.64 -9.14 -1.41
N PHE A 379 -5.66 -9.46 -0.12
CA PHE A 379 -5.03 -10.66 0.46
C PHE A 379 -6.02 -11.79 0.75
N THR A 380 -7.26 -11.69 0.24
CA THR A 380 -8.29 -12.72 0.43
C THR A 380 -7.86 -14.03 -0.24
N TRP A 381 -7.58 -15.04 0.58
CA TRP A 381 -7.02 -16.33 0.15
C TRP A 381 -7.86 -17.03 -0.91
N ASP A 382 -9.12 -17.36 -0.59
CA ASP A 382 -9.98 -18.16 -1.46
C ASP A 382 -10.17 -17.53 -2.84
N ARG A 383 -10.30 -16.20 -2.88
CA ARG A 383 -10.43 -15.45 -4.13
C ARG A 383 -9.18 -15.57 -4.99
N ALA A 384 -8.00 -15.34 -4.40
CA ALA A 384 -6.74 -15.34 -5.12
C ALA A 384 -6.36 -16.76 -5.61
N MET A 385 -6.51 -17.75 -4.75
CA MET A 385 -6.21 -19.15 -5.08
C MET A 385 -7.15 -19.70 -6.14
N THR A 386 -8.46 -19.43 -6.04
CA THR A 386 -9.46 -19.86 -7.02
C THR A 386 -9.21 -19.21 -8.38
N ALA A 387 -8.90 -17.91 -8.44
CA ALA A 387 -8.62 -17.21 -9.69
C ALA A 387 -7.41 -17.81 -10.41
N TYR A 388 -6.33 -18.07 -9.67
CA TYR A 388 -5.15 -18.74 -10.23
C TYR A 388 -5.43 -20.17 -10.66
N GLY A 389 -6.13 -20.98 -9.84
CA GLY A 389 -6.49 -22.37 -10.19
C GLY A 389 -7.31 -22.44 -11.47
N ARG A 390 -8.27 -21.53 -11.66
CA ARG A 390 -9.04 -21.41 -12.92
C ARG A 390 -8.14 -21.07 -14.11
N ALA A 391 -7.23 -20.07 -13.95
CA ALA A 391 -6.29 -19.71 -15.01
C ALA A 391 -5.36 -20.88 -15.39
N ALA A 392 -4.82 -21.60 -14.41
CA ALA A 392 -3.93 -22.74 -14.61
C ALA A 392 -4.62 -23.94 -15.32
N THR A 393 -5.94 -24.05 -15.22
CA THR A 393 -6.75 -25.08 -15.91
C THR A 393 -7.36 -24.58 -17.22
N GLY A 394 -6.98 -23.39 -17.71
CA GLY A 394 -7.48 -22.81 -18.96
C GLY A 394 -8.90 -22.21 -18.85
N LEU A 395 -9.46 -22.12 -17.65
CA LEU A 395 -10.73 -21.46 -17.41
C LEU A 395 -10.52 -19.94 -17.25
N LYS A 396 -11.49 -19.15 -17.70
CA LYS A 396 -11.46 -17.70 -17.42
C LYS A 396 -11.44 -17.46 -15.91
N PRO A 397 -10.65 -16.52 -15.38
CA PRO A 397 -10.50 -16.30 -13.92
C PRO A 397 -11.79 -15.90 -13.22
N GLY A 398 -12.87 -15.70 -13.90
CA GLY A 398 -14.08 -15.09 -13.40
C GLY A 398 -13.91 -13.57 -13.34
N GLU A 399 -14.98 -12.84 -13.56
CA GLU A 399 -14.96 -11.40 -13.37
C GLU A 399 -14.54 -11.11 -11.91
N PHE A 400 -13.64 -10.15 -11.73
CA PHE A 400 -13.33 -9.57 -10.42
C PHE A 400 -14.55 -8.76 -9.96
N ALA A 401 -15.70 -9.43 -9.83
CA ALA A 401 -16.87 -8.83 -9.26
C ALA A 401 -16.58 -8.50 -7.81
N ILE A 402 -16.58 -7.22 -7.46
CA ILE A 402 -16.70 -6.77 -6.08
C ILE A 402 -17.98 -7.46 -5.55
N PRO A 403 -17.89 -8.30 -4.49
CA PRO A 403 -19.07 -9.00 -4.01
C PRO A 403 -20.16 -7.99 -3.70
N LYS A 404 -21.34 -8.14 -4.30
CA LYS A 404 -22.53 -7.45 -3.82
C LYS A 404 -22.74 -7.95 -2.39
N ARG A 405 -22.45 -7.14 -1.39
CA ARG A 405 -22.96 -7.37 -0.04
C ARG A 405 -24.44 -6.98 -0.08
N ASN A 406 -25.32 -7.97 0.13
CA ASN A 406 -26.72 -7.75 0.47
C ASN A 406 -26.84 -6.91 1.75
#